data_005d5d875b4d947112043f9361433eba
#
_entry.id   005d5d875b4d947112043f9361433eba
#
_cell.length_a   1.000
_cell.length_b   1.000
_cell.length_c   1.000
_cell.angle_alpha   90.00
_cell.angle_beta   90.00
_cell.angle_gamma   90.00
#
_symmetry.space_group_name_H-M   'P 1'
#
loop_
_entity.id
_entity.type
_entity.pdbx_description
1 polymer ?
#
loop_
_entity_poly.entity_id
_entity_poly.type
_entity_poly.pdbx_seq_one_letter_code
_entity_poly.pdbx_strand_id
1 'polypeptide(L)'
;MPRRSARPPADRTLELPTQTRTCPACARLLWSAATVQRTVVTLEGLLRLRLQIRSCRNPECPRHKVCLRPEQEGHFALPQHEFGLDLIALVGRLRHAEHRSIPEIHAELVRRGVPICVRSVANLRDRYDELLALSLSDTARLRRITAAAGQVVLALDGLQPDVGHEVLWVLRDVLSGAVLLARSLLSSTQDDLAKLLREVEAALAVPIVGVVSDGQDSIRQAVKKALDGVPHQRCQFHSRREAAQPVDEADRHAKVQLKKKVRGIRPLERNVEGRDDAEAGDIRGYGAAVRSAWTDDGRPPLKASGLTLVNRLEQVAASLDRVAAKRGCRRS
;
A
#
# COMPACT_ATOMS: atom_id res chain seq x y z
N MET A 1 33.94 -23.52 25.98
CA MET A 1 34.19 -22.49 24.94
C MET A 1 33.39 -22.86 23.71
N PRO A 2 32.54 -21.99 23.12
CA PRO A 2 31.85 -22.33 21.90
C PRO A 2 32.87 -22.55 20.78
N ARG A 3 32.78 -23.68 20.07
CA ARG A 3 33.58 -23.96 18.90
C ARG A 3 33.37 -22.84 17.89
N ARG A 4 34.40 -22.06 17.57
CA ARG A 4 34.37 -21.09 16.47
C ARG A 4 34.31 -21.91 15.18
N SER A 5 33.13 -22.05 14.57
CA SER A 5 32.98 -22.54 13.23
C SER A 5 33.82 -21.68 12.28
N ALA A 6 34.53 -22.31 11.34
CA ALA A 6 35.28 -21.59 10.32
C ALA A 6 34.30 -20.66 9.58
N ARG A 7 34.67 -19.37 9.42
CA ARG A 7 33.86 -18.44 8.67
C ARG A 7 33.85 -18.87 7.20
N PRO A 8 32.71 -18.84 6.52
CA PRO A 8 32.68 -19.17 5.11
C PRO A 8 33.58 -18.22 4.31
N PRO A 9 34.16 -18.65 3.21
CA PRO A 9 34.89 -17.77 2.32
C PRO A 9 33.98 -16.62 1.87
N ALA A 10 34.50 -15.42 1.79
CA ALA A 10 33.75 -14.25 1.33
C ALA A 10 34.15 -13.93 -0.10
N ASP A 11 33.16 -13.56 -0.92
CA ASP A 11 33.36 -13.18 -2.31
C ASP A 11 34.12 -11.85 -2.41
N ARG A 12 33.84 -10.94 -1.42
CA ARG A 12 34.48 -9.63 -1.35
C ARG A 12 34.80 -9.27 0.10
N THR A 13 35.92 -8.56 0.29
CA THR A 13 36.32 -7.99 1.59
C THR A 13 36.43 -6.47 1.48
N LEU A 14 35.85 -5.77 2.43
CA LEU A 14 35.87 -4.31 2.51
C LEU A 14 36.44 -3.88 3.88
N GLU A 15 37.43 -3.00 3.86
CA GLU A 15 37.98 -2.39 5.07
C GLU A 15 37.31 -1.06 5.36
N LEU A 16 36.76 -0.93 6.55
CA LEU A 16 36.05 0.27 6.99
C LEU A 16 36.78 0.88 8.20
N PRO A 17 37.50 1.98 8.00
CA PRO A 17 38.05 2.73 9.11
C PRO A 17 36.99 3.60 9.77
N THR A 18 37.07 3.76 11.10
CA THR A 18 36.31 4.80 11.82
C THR A 18 36.82 6.19 11.38
N GLN A 19 35.97 7.01 10.80
CA GLN A 19 36.33 8.34 10.29
C GLN A 19 36.52 9.35 11.43
N THR A 20 35.67 9.27 12.45
CA THR A 20 35.76 10.10 13.64
C THR A 20 37.09 9.88 14.37
N ARG A 21 37.92 10.93 14.48
CA ARG A 21 39.24 10.88 15.07
C ARG A 21 39.25 11.33 16.51
N THR A 22 38.30 12.16 16.95
CA THR A 22 38.19 12.75 18.28
C THR A 22 36.96 12.23 19.01
N CYS A 23 37.05 12.12 20.32
CA CYS A 23 35.93 11.70 21.16
C CYS A 23 34.83 12.79 21.16
N PRO A 24 33.58 12.46 20.86
CA PRO A 24 32.50 13.45 20.84
C PRO A 24 32.13 14.02 22.23
N ALA A 25 32.58 13.40 23.30
CA ALA A 25 32.32 13.87 24.68
C ALA A 25 33.44 14.68 25.31
N CYS A 26 34.71 14.36 25.02
CA CYS A 26 35.85 15.06 25.66
C CYS A 26 36.86 15.62 24.64
N ALA A 27 36.58 15.57 23.34
CA ALA A 27 37.38 16.05 22.23
C ALA A 27 38.82 15.50 22.14
N ARG A 28 39.25 14.60 23.05
CA ARG A 28 40.58 13.93 22.94
C ARG A 28 40.62 12.95 21.81
N LEU A 29 41.81 12.68 21.26
CA LEU A 29 42.01 11.70 20.20
C LEU A 29 41.54 10.29 20.61
N LEU A 30 40.87 9.63 19.69
CA LEU A 30 40.46 8.24 19.81
C LEU A 30 41.60 7.30 19.39
N TRP A 31 41.78 6.23 20.15
CA TRP A 31 42.79 5.21 19.89
C TRP A 31 42.22 3.99 19.22
N SER A 32 43.02 3.31 18.42
CA SER A 32 42.65 2.00 17.86
C SER A 32 42.41 1.02 19.01
N ALA A 33 41.22 0.44 19.04
CA ALA A 33 40.80 -0.51 20.07
C ALA A 33 40.88 -1.97 19.56
N ALA A 34 40.34 -2.23 18.38
CA ALA A 34 40.33 -3.55 17.78
C ALA A 34 40.02 -3.48 16.28
N THR A 35 40.33 -4.57 15.59
CA THR A 35 39.77 -4.86 14.24
C THR A 35 38.80 -6.03 14.37
N VAL A 36 37.53 -5.78 14.08
CA VAL A 36 36.46 -6.78 14.13
C VAL A 36 36.05 -7.14 12.71
N GLN A 37 35.77 -8.41 12.48
CA GLN A 37 35.28 -8.90 11.19
C GLN A 37 33.86 -9.45 11.33
N ARG A 38 32.97 -9.08 10.39
CA ARG A 38 31.66 -9.70 10.22
C ARG A 38 31.43 -10.03 8.75
N THR A 39 30.65 -11.07 8.51
CA THR A 39 30.21 -11.43 7.17
C THR A 39 28.75 -11.03 7.01
N VAL A 40 28.41 -10.43 5.88
CA VAL A 40 27.06 -9.96 5.52
C VAL A 40 26.68 -10.63 4.20
N VAL A 41 25.51 -11.24 4.16
CA VAL A 41 24.92 -11.79 2.93
C VAL A 41 24.29 -10.63 2.16
N THR A 42 24.69 -10.43 0.91
CA THR A 42 24.17 -9.37 0.03
C THR A 42 23.65 -9.98 -1.27
N LEU A 43 23.03 -9.16 -2.12
CA LEU A 43 22.61 -9.58 -3.47
C LEU A 43 23.81 -9.95 -4.39
N GLU A 44 25.01 -9.43 -4.07
CA GLU A 44 26.24 -9.67 -4.82
C GLU A 44 27.08 -10.81 -4.21
N GLY A 45 26.56 -11.52 -3.21
CA GLY A 45 27.26 -12.60 -2.51
C GLY A 45 27.65 -12.24 -1.08
N LEU A 46 28.65 -12.97 -0.55
CA LEU A 46 29.13 -12.81 0.83
C LEU A 46 30.16 -11.69 0.95
N LEU A 47 29.76 -10.60 1.61
CA LEU A 47 30.62 -9.46 1.90
C LEU A 47 31.25 -9.58 3.29
N ARG A 48 32.59 -9.56 3.38
CA ARG A 48 33.32 -9.49 4.65
C ARG A 48 33.70 -8.04 4.97
N LEU A 49 33.13 -7.51 6.04
CA LEU A 49 33.48 -6.20 6.58
C LEU A 49 34.58 -6.34 7.62
N ARG A 50 35.72 -5.65 7.42
CA ARG A 50 36.80 -5.50 8.39
C ARG A 50 36.69 -4.11 9.02
N LEU A 51 36.20 -4.05 10.26
CA LEU A 51 35.83 -2.83 10.95
C LEU A 51 37.00 -2.41 11.87
N GLN A 52 37.58 -1.25 11.62
CA GLN A 52 38.59 -0.67 12.50
C GLN A 52 37.89 0.13 13.60
N ILE A 53 37.83 -0.41 14.79
CA ILE A 53 37.12 0.18 15.94
C ILE A 53 38.06 1.09 16.72
N ARG A 54 37.56 2.23 17.14
CA ARG A 54 38.25 3.20 18.02
C ARG A 54 37.55 3.36 19.35
N SER A 55 38.30 3.77 20.39
CA SER A 55 37.76 4.05 21.73
C SER A 55 38.48 5.21 22.41
N CYS A 56 37.78 5.85 23.35
CA CYS A 56 38.35 6.88 24.19
C CYS A 56 39.13 6.25 25.37
N ARG A 57 40.34 6.69 25.60
CA ARG A 57 41.19 6.24 26.74
C ARG A 57 41.18 7.17 27.94
N ASN A 58 40.49 8.30 27.88
CA ASN A 58 40.38 9.21 29.01
C ASN A 58 39.50 8.61 30.11
N PRO A 59 40.04 8.31 31.32
CA PRO A 59 39.28 7.68 32.41
C PRO A 59 38.12 8.55 32.92
N GLU A 60 38.27 9.86 32.85
CA GLU A 60 37.28 10.84 33.31
C GLU A 60 36.15 11.08 32.28
N CYS A 61 36.25 10.49 31.10
CA CYS A 61 35.26 10.68 30.04
C CYS A 61 34.08 9.73 30.22
N PRO A 62 32.83 10.20 30.14
CA PRO A 62 31.65 9.32 30.19
C PRO A 62 31.65 8.25 29.06
N ARG A 63 32.46 8.47 28.03
CA ARG A 63 32.68 7.50 26.94
C ARG A 63 33.99 6.74 27.05
N HIS A 64 34.55 6.63 28.25
CA HIS A 64 35.75 5.82 28.46
C HIS A 64 35.53 4.37 28.03
N LYS A 65 36.42 3.84 27.16
CA LYS A 65 36.35 2.48 26.59
C LYS A 65 35.12 2.18 25.75
N VAL A 66 34.21 3.12 25.51
CA VAL A 66 33.11 2.92 24.60
C VAL A 66 33.66 2.82 23.17
N CYS A 67 33.31 1.70 22.49
CA CYS A 67 33.77 1.42 21.14
C CYS A 67 32.96 2.24 20.13
N LEU A 68 33.65 2.99 19.28
CA LEU A 68 33.10 3.65 18.11
C LEU A 68 33.38 2.77 16.89
N ARG A 69 32.30 2.40 16.22
CA ARG A 69 32.35 1.62 14.98
C ARG A 69 32.42 2.54 13.77
N PRO A 70 32.92 2.05 12.61
CA PRO A 70 32.91 2.83 11.38
C PRO A 70 31.51 3.30 11.01
N GLU A 71 31.38 4.56 10.68
CA GLU A 71 30.12 5.20 10.30
C GLU A 71 29.51 4.59 9.04
N GLN A 72 30.36 4.16 8.12
CA GLN A 72 29.98 3.54 6.86
C GLN A 72 29.40 2.12 7.01
N GLU A 73 29.58 1.47 8.16
CA GLU A 73 29.04 0.12 8.38
C GLU A 73 27.52 0.08 8.16
N GLY A 74 26.82 1.13 8.61
CA GLY A 74 25.37 1.27 8.48
C GLY A 74 24.86 1.36 7.04
N HIS A 75 25.71 1.60 6.06
CA HIS A 75 25.32 1.60 4.65
C HIS A 75 25.18 0.19 4.08
N PHE A 76 25.80 -0.80 4.70
CA PHE A 76 25.81 -2.19 4.23
C PHE A 76 24.81 -3.06 4.98
N ALA A 77 24.72 -2.94 6.28
CA ALA A 77 23.86 -3.78 7.10
C ALA A 77 23.54 -3.13 8.45
N LEU A 78 22.38 -3.46 9.00
CA LEU A 78 22.02 -3.07 10.36
C LEU A 78 22.97 -3.70 11.41
N PRO A 79 23.11 -3.10 12.58
CA PRO A 79 23.92 -3.65 13.67
C PRO A 79 23.51 -5.09 13.98
N GLN A 80 24.50 -5.99 14.09
CA GLN A 80 24.34 -7.43 14.39
C GLN A 80 23.47 -8.23 13.39
N HIS A 81 23.04 -7.65 12.26
CA HIS A 81 22.32 -8.37 11.21
C HIS A 81 23.28 -9.12 10.26
N GLU A 82 22.85 -10.30 9.85
CA GLU A 82 23.57 -11.15 8.91
C GLU A 82 23.32 -10.74 7.45
N PHE A 83 22.16 -10.17 7.16
CA PHE A 83 21.72 -9.77 5.82
C PHE A 83 21.92 -8.28 5.57
N GLY A 84 22.29 -7.94 4.34
CA GLY A 84 22.49 -6.56 3.88
C GLY A 84 21.21 -5.75 3.74
N LEU A 85 21.35 -4.41 3.72
CA LEU A 85 20.23 -3.50 3.48
C LEU A 85 19.63 -3.68 2.07
N ASP A 86 20.43 -4.07 1.08
CA ASP A 86 20.01 -4.38 -0.27
C ASP A 86 18.99 -5.54 -0.32
N LEU A 87 19.23 -6.60 0.48
CA LEU A 87 18.28 -7.71 0.62
C LEU A 87 17.00 -7.28 1.32
N ILE A 88 17.10 -6.48 2.38
CA ILE A 88 15.92 -5.93 3.09
C ILE A 88 15.09 -5.10 2.10
N ALA A 89 15.73 -4.22 1.32
CA ALA A 89 15.07 -3.38 0.34
C ALA A 89 14.39 -4.20 -0.78
N LEU A 90 15.07 -5.26 -1.28
CA LEU A 90 14.48 -6.13 -2.30
C LEU A 90 13.26 -6.89 -1.75
N VAL A 91 13.34 -7.46 -0.55
CA VAL A 91 12.21 -8.14 0.11
C VAL A 91 11.01 -7.20 0.24
N GLY A 92 11.24 -5.97 0.72
CA GLY A 92 10.21 -4.94 0.81
C GLY A 92 9.58 -4.60 -0.54
N ARG A 93 10.39 -4.40 -1.59
CA ARG A 93 9.89 -4.14 -2.94
C ARG A 93 9.04 -5.30 -3.46
N LEU A 94 9.52 -6.53 -3.38
CA LEU A 94 8.79 -7.71 -3.83
C LEU A 94 7.46 -7.87 -3.09
N ARG A 95 7.45 -7.58 -1.79
CA ARG A 95 6.24 -7.67 -0.96
C ARG A 95 5.21 -6.58 -1.26
N HIS A 96 5.63 -5.31 -1.27
CA HIS A 96 4.71 -4.18 -1.29
C HIS A 96 4.43 -3.64 -2.70
N ALA A 97 5.41 -3.67 -3.61
CA ALA A 97 5.21 -3.20 -4.98
C ALA A 97 4.75 -4.33 -5.94
N GLU A 98 5.23 -5.57 -5.73
CA GLU A 98 4.89 -6.71 -6.58
C GLU A 98 3.87 -7.66 -5.93
N HIS A 99 3.43 -7.39 -4.69
CA HIS A 99 2.43 -8.15 -3.93
C HIS A 99 2.74 -9.64 -3.76
N ARG A 100 4.02 -10.03 -3.77
CA ARG A 100 4.43 -11.42 -3.63
C ARG A 100 4.26 -11.93 -2.21
N SER A 101 3.91 -13.20 -2.07
CA SER A 101 3.89 -13.93 -0.81
C SER A 101 5.30 -14.25 -0.31
N ILE A 102 5.46 -14.55 0.99
CA ILE A 102 6.76 -14.93 1.57
C ILE A 102 7.40 -16.13 0.87
N PRO A 103 6.65 -17.24 0.54
CA PRO A 103 7.21 -18.34 -0.22
C PRO A 103 7.72 -17.94 -1.62
N GLU A 104 7.01 -17.08 -2.34
CA GLU A 104 7.43 -16.60 -3.66
C GLU A 104 8.69 -15.72 -3.57
N ILE A 105 8.78 -14.86 -2.55
CA ILE A 105 9.98 -14.05 -2.29
C ILE A 105 11.16 -14.96 -1.96
N HIS A 106 10.97 -15.99 -1.12
CA HIS A 106 11.99 -16.96 -0.81
C HIS A 106 12.50 -17.66 -2.07
N ALA A 107 11.59 -18.17 -2.93
CA ALA A 107 11.95 -18.82 -4.18
C ALA A 107 12.79 -17.90 -5.09
N GLU A 108 12.41 -16.62 -5.18
CA GLU A 108 13.16 -15.63 -5.97
C GLU A 108 14.56 -15.38 -5.41
N LEU A 109 14.72 -15.27 -4.09
CA LEU A 109 16.03 -15.08 -3.46
C LEU A 109 16.93 -16.31 -3.64
N VAL A 110 16.39 -17.52 -3.49
CA VAL A 110 17.11 -18.77 -3.76
C VAL A 110 17.54 -18.86 -5.24
N ARG A 111 16.67 -18.48 -6.18
CA ARG A 111 16.99 -18.40 -7.60
C ARG A 111 18.16 -17.44 -7.90
N ARG A 112 18.29 -16.37 -7.10
CA ARG A 112 19.43 -15.43 -7.16
C ARG A 112 20.68 -15.93 -6.44
N GLY A 113 20.66 -17.14 -5.88
CA GLY A 113 21.80 -17.71 -5.15
C GLY A 113 21.97 -17.20 -3.72
N VAL A 114 20.96 -16.52 -3.14
CA VAL A 114 21.02 -16.04 -1.76
C VAL A 114 20.74 -17.20 -0.80
N PRO A 115 21.68 -17.56 0.11
CA PRO A 115 21.48 -18.61 1.09
C PRO A 115 20.58 -18.10 2.24
N ILE A 116 19.27 -18.29 2.10
CA ILE A 116 18.28 -17.78 3.06
C ILE A 116 17.17 -18.80 3.28
N CYS A 117 16.61 -18.88 4.49
CA CYS A 117 15.43 -19.69 4.77
C CYS A 117 14.16 -18.83 4.79
N VAL A 118 12.98 -19.47 4.66
CA VAL A 118 11.66 -18.80 4.62
C VAL A 118 11.42 -17.91 5.85
N ARG A 119 11.82 -18.38 7.05
CA ARG A 119 11.71 -17.60 8.30
C ARG A 119 12.54 -16.32 8.26
N SER A 120 13.76 -16.39 7.72
CA SER A 120 14.60 -15.19 7.56
C SER A 120 13.99 -14.19 6.58
N VAL A 121 13.32 -14.64 5.52
CA VAL A 121 12.58 -13.74 4.60
C VAL A 121 11.47 -13.01 5.35
N ALA A 122 10.70 -13.70 6.19
CA ALA A 122 9.68 -13.06 7.02
C ALA A 122 10.28 -12.01 7.98
N ASN A 123 11.39 -12.34 8.64
CA ASN A 123 12.11 -11.40 9.51
C ASN A 123 12.64 -10.17 8.73
N LEU A 124 13.13 -10.35 7.50
CA LEU A 124 13.58 -9.23 6.66
C LEU A 124 12.42 -8.33 6.22
N ARG A 125 11.24 -8.90 5.94
CA ARG A 125 10.03 -8.12 5.68
C ARG A 125 9.67 -7.26 6.90
N ASP A 126 9.61 -7.85 8.09
CA ASP A 126 9.31 -7.11 9.33
C ASP A 126 10.32 -5.98 9.56
N ARG A 127 11.59 -6.26 9.30
CA ARG A 127 12.66 -5.26 9.39
C ARG A 127 12.54 -4.14 8.36
N TYR A 128 12.07 -4.46 7.15
CA TYR A 128 11.74 -3.45 6.15
C TYR A 128 10.62 -2.54 6.63
N ASP A 129 9.55 -3.10 7.20
CA ASP A 129 8.40 -2.34 7.70
C ASP A 129 8.80 -1.42 8.86
N GLU A 130 9.67 -1.88 9.78
CA GLU A 130 10.25 -1.04 10.84
C GLU A 130 11.09 0.13 10.29
N LEU A 131 11.95 -0.13 9.31
CA LEU A 131 12.77 0.91 8.68
C LEU A 131 11.90 1.91 7.92
N LEU A 132 10.84 1.45 7.27
CA LEU A 132 9.87 2.31 6.61
C LEU A 132 9.18 3.23 7.61
N ALA A 133 8.70 2.68 8.73
CA ALA A 133 8.08 3.47 9.81
C ALA A 133 9.02 4.54 10.37
N LEU A 134 10.29 4.19 10.61
CA LEU A 134 11.32 5.15 11.03
C LEU A 134 11.56 6.23 9.97
N SER A 135 11.55 5.87 8.69
CA SER A 135 11.75 6.82 7.61
C SER A 135 10.62 7.85 7.48
N LEU A 136 9.39 7.47 7.85
CA LEU A 136 8.24 8.38 7.83
C LEU A 136 8.31 9.45 8.94
N SER A 137 9.02 9.18 10.03
CA SER A 137 9.23 10.13 11.14
C SER A 137 10.51 10.97 11.00
N ASP A 138 11.31 10.76 9.95
CA ASP A 138 12.53 11.51 9.69
C ASP A 138 12.24 12.89 9.07
N THR A 139 12.21 13.93 9.91
CA THR A 139 11.96 15.31 9.50
C THR A 139 13.03 15.86 8.52
N ALA A 140 14.29 15.43 8.65
CA ALA A 140 15.35 15.83 7.73
C ALA A 140 15.11 15.29 6.32
N ARG A 141 14.64 14.03 6.22
CA ARG A 141 14.20 13.42 4.97
C ARG A 141 13.02 14.18 4.38
N LEU A 142 11.98 14.46 5.17
CA LEU A 142 10.78 15.17 4.71
C LEU A 142 11.13 16.55 4.16
N ARG A 143 11.95 17.33 4.87
CA ARG A 143 12.44 18.64 4.42
C ARG A 143 13.19 18.57 3.11
N ARG A 144 14.07 17.59 2.94
CA ARG A 144 14.83 17.40 1.70
C ARG A 144 13.94 17.05 0.51
N ILE A 145 12.94 16.17 0.69
CA ILE A 145 12.04 15.75 -0.39
C ILE A 145 11.13 16.90 -0.83
N THR A 146 10.58 17.67 0.12
CA THR A 146 9.65 18.75 -0.17
C THR A 146 10.35 20.04 -0.63
N ALA A 147 11.65 20.21 -0.31
CA ALA A 147 12.42 21.39 -0.70
C ALA A 147 12.51 21.57 -2.22
N ALA A 148 12.56 20.49 -2.99
CA ALA A 148 12.68 20.57 -4.46
C ALA A 148 11.47 21.25 -5.13
N ALA A 149 10.26 21.10 -4.57
CA ALA A 149 9.04 21.74 -5.06
C ALA A 149 8.81 23.13 -4.45
N GLY A 150 9.51 23.49 -3.36
CA GLY A 150 9.37 24.76 -2.65
C GLY A 150 8.01 24.96 -1.94
N GLN A 151 7.11 24.04 -2.08
CA GLN A 151 5.75 24.06 -1.51
C GLN A 151 5.18 22.66 -1.41
N VAL A 152 4.11 22.48 -0.64
CA VAL A 152 3.39 21.22 -0.47
C VAL A 152 1.91 21.41 -0.79
N VAL A 153 1.35 20.48 -1.58
CA VAL A 153 -0.10 20.28 -1.69
C VAL A 153 -0.43 19.01 -0.92
N LEU A 154 -1.08 19.16 0.21
CA LEU A 154 -1.35 18.09 1.15
C LEU A 154 -2.58 17.30 0.76
N ALA A 155 -2.45 15.99 0.52
CA ALA A 155 -3.59 15.07 0.44
C ALA A 155 -3.77 14.37 1.79
N LEU A 156 -5.02 14.33 2.27
CA LEU A 156 -5.42 13.67 3.51
C LEU A 156 -6.51 12.65 3.21
N ASP A 157 -6.28 11.39 3.60
CA ASP A 157 -7.22 10.29 3.43
C ASP A 157 -7.19 9.35 4.64
N GLY A 158 -8.34 8.79 5.01
CA GLY A 158 -8.51 7.84 6.10
C GLY A 158 -8.79 6.43 5.57
N LEU A 159 -7.97 5.48 5.93
CA LEU A 159 -8.14 4.07 5.59
C LEU A 159 -8.69 3.33 6.82
N GLN A 160 -9.90 2.82 6.72
CA GLN A 160 -10.52 2.00 7.76
C GLN A 160 -10.65 0.57 7.23
N PRO A 161 -9.75 -0.35 7.64
CA PRO A 161 -9.75 -1.73 7.14
C PRO A 161 -11.00 -2.50 7.60
N ASP A 162 -11.46 -2.26 8.84
CA ASP A 162 -12.63 -2.92 9.43
C ASP A 162 -13.47 -1.92 10.24
N VAL A 163 -14.79 -2.11 10.22
CA VAL A 163 -15.72 -1.26 10.98
C VAL A 163 -15.50 -1.46 12.50
N GLY A 164 -15.32 -0.36 13.25
CA GLY A 164 -15.10 -0.38 14.69
C GLY A 164 -13.64 -0.45 15.13
N HIS A 165 -12.69 -0.49 14.18
CA HIS A 165 -11.26 -0.42 14.44
C HIS A 165 -10.69 0.98 14.18
N GLU A 166 -9.38 1.12 14.48
CA GLU A 166 -8.65 2.34 14.24
C GLU A 166 -8.68 2.74 12.76
N VAL A 167 -8.76 4.04 12.52
CA VAL A 167 -8.60 4.62 11.17
C VAL A 167 -7.14 4.99 10.97
N LEU A 168 -6.49 4.42 9.95
CA LEU A 168 -5.16 4.83 9.52
C LEU A 168 -5.26 6.10 8.67
N TRP A 169 -4.86 7.21 9.24
CA TRP A 169 -4.76 8.49 8.54
C TRP A 169 -3.44 8.62 7.83
N VAL A 170 -3.51 8.93 6.54
CA VAL A 170 -2.35 9.12 5.68
C VAL A 170 -2.34 10.54 5.13
N LEU A 171 -1.28 11.27 5.44
CA LEU A 171 -1.00 12.60 4.93
C LEU A 171 0.17 12.50 3.94
N ARG A 172 -0.05 12.94 2.73
CA ARG A 172 0.95 12.83 1.66
C ARG A 172 1.03 14.13 0.88
N ASP A 173 2.22 14.43 0.37
CA ASP A 173 2.40 15.52 -0.59
C ASP A 173 2.03 15.04 -2.00
N VAL A 174 1.13 15.76 -2.66
CA VAL A 174 0.67 15.46 -4.03
C VAL A 174 1.78 15.69 -5.06
N LEU A 175 2.64 16.70 -4.83
CA LEU A 175 3.67 17.10 -5.78
C LEU A 175 4.82 16.10 -5.85
N SER A 176 5.35 15.69 -4.69
CA SER A 176 6.43 14.70 -4.63
C SER A 176 5.94 13.25 -4.56
N GLY A 177 4.66 13.04 -4.24
CA GLY A 177 4.10 11.72 -3.97
C GLY A 177 4.54 11.11 -2.63
N ALA A 178 5.32 11.83 -1.82
CA ALA A 178 5.83 11.34 -0.55
C ALA A 178 4.75 11.27 0.53
N VAL A 179 4.76 10.19 1.32
CA VAL A 179 4.00 10.13 2.57
C VAL A 179 4.75 10.96 3.62
N LEU A 180 4.05 11.95 4.16
CA LEU A 180 4.57 12.87 5.18
C LEU A 180 4.27 12.36 6.59
N LEU A 181 3.09 11.75 6.78
CA LEU A 181 2.67 11.15 8.04
C LEU A 181 1.71 9.99 7.75
N ALA A 182 1.84 8.90 8.49
CA ALA A 182 0.84 7.84 8.58
C ALA A 182 0.63 7.49 10.05
N ARG A 183 -0.61 7.57 10.54
CA ARG A 183 -0.94 7.34 11.95
C ARG A 183 -2.33 6.78 12.13
N SER A 184 -2.44 5.71 12.91
CA SER A 184 -3.72 5.18 13.37
C SER A 184 -4.30 6.03 14.50
N LEU A 185 -5.59 6.35 14.38
CA LEU A 185 -6.35 7.06 15.41
C LEU A 185 -7.60 6.25 15.77
N LEU A 186 -7.87 6.14 17.07
CA LEU A 186 -9.11 5.55 17.60
C LEU A 186 -10.32 6.44 17.37
N SER A 187 -10.11 7.76 17.32
CA SER A 187 -11.12 8.74 17.01
C SER A 187 -10.67 9.65 15.89
N SER A 188 -11.62 10.07 15.06
CA SER A 188 -11.37 10.95 13.90
C SER A 188 -12.06 12.29 14.10
N THR A 189 -11.91 12.86 15.29
CA THR A 189 -12.47 14.18 15.59
C THR A 189 -11.70 15.27 14.84
N GLN A 190 -12.37 16.42 14.63
CA GLN A 190 -11.71 17.59 14.04
C GLN A 190 -10.42 18.00 14.79
N ASP A 191 -10.39 17.80 16.12
CA ASP A 191 -9.26 18.19 16.96
C ASP A 191 -8.07 17.25 16.81
N ASP A 192 -8.32 15.95 16.69
CA ASP A 192 -7.30 14.96 16.46
C ASP A 192 -6.67 15.14 15.07
N LEU A 193 -7.50 15.35 14.05
CA LEU A 193 -7.03 15.63 12.70
C LEU A 193 -6.25 16.95 12.61
N ALA A 194 -6.72 18.00 13.31
CA ALA A 194 -6.01 19.28 13.39
C ALA A 194 -4.62 19.15 14.05
N LYS A 195 -4.44 18.24 15.02
CA LYS A 195 -3.13 17.94 15.62
C LYS A 195 -2.20 17.31 14.59
N LEU A 196 -2.69 16.33 13.79
CA LEU A 196 -1.89 15.72 12.72
C LEU A 196 -1.44 16.74 11.68
N LEU A 197 -2.34 17.64 11.26
CA LEU A 197 -2.03 18.69 10.30
C LEU A 197 -0.92 19.64 10.82
N ARG A 198 -1.02 20.08 12.07
CA ARG A 198 0.01 20.93 12.70
C ARG A 198 1.35 20.22 12.87
N GLU A 199 1.33 18.92 13.18
CA GLU A 199 2.55 18.11 13.28
C GLU A 199 3.26 18.05 11.93
N VAL A 200 2.54 17.83 10.84
CA VAL A 200 3.11 17.84 9.49
C VAL A 200 3.63 19.22 9.14
N GLU A 201 2.85 20.29 9.37
CA GLU A 201 3.27 21.67 9.10
C GLU A 201 4.56 22.02 9.83
N ALA A 202 4.68 21.69 11.11
CA ALA A 202 5.88 21.94 11.92
C ALA A 202 7.11 21.13 11.45
N ALA A 203 6.91 19.96 10.85
CA ALA A 203 7.99 19.13 10.31
C ALA A 203 8.55 19.64 8.99
N LEU A 204 7.78 20.41 8.23
CA LEU A 204 8.16 20.94 6.91
C LEU A 204 8.99 22.22 7.04
N ALA A 205 9.81 22.47 6.00
CA ALA A 205 10.55 23.75 5.83
C ALA A 205 9.93 24.64 4.73
N VAL A 206 8.86 24.17 4.10
CA VAL A 206 8.17 24.85 2.99
C VAL A 206 6.68 24.97 3.30
N PRO A 207 5.97 25.97 2.76
CA PRO A 207 4.56 26.19 3.08
C PRO A 207 3.66 25.12 2.48
N ILE A 208 2.56 24.82 3.17
CA ILE A 208 1.41 24.09 2.63
C ILE A 208 0.52 25.11 1.90
N VAL A 209 0.40 24.97 0.57
CA VAL A 209 -0.34 25.91 -0.27
C VAL A 209 -1.72 25.42 -0.68
N GLY A 210 -2.06 24.19 -0.38
CA GLY A 210 -3.37 23.60 -0.68
C GLY A 210 -3.58 22.29 0.04
N VAL A 211 -4.84 21.93 0.27
CA VAL A 211 -5.25 20.64 0.84
C VAL A 211 -6.26 19.97 -0.09
N VAL A 212 -6.15 18.65 -0.27
CA VAL A 212 -7.10 17.81 -1.01
C VAL A 212 -7.57 16.69 -0.10
N SER A 213 -8.89 16.50 0.05
CA SER A 213 -9.47 15.38 0.80
C SER A 213 -10.81 14.94 0.22
N ASP A 214 -11.42 13.89 0.79
CA ASP A 214 -12.78 13.46 0.42
C ASP A 214 -13.88 14.51 0.76
N GLY A 215 -13.53 15.52 1.59
CA GLY A 215 -14.43 16.59 1.99
C GLY A 215 -15.32 16.24 3.17
N GLN A 216 -15.02 15.17 3.93
CA GLN A 216 -15.68 14.84 5.17
C GLN A 216 -15.66 16.04 6.12
N ASP A 217 -16.75 16.28 6.87
CA ASP A 217 -16.92 17.49 7.66
C ASP A 217 -15.85 17.65 8.75
N SER A 218 -15.49 16.57 9.43
CA SER A 218 -14.39 16.58 10.42
C SER A 218 -13.06 17.04 9.83
N ILE A 219 -12.75 16.63 8.58
CA ILE A 219 -11.54 17.06 7.87
C ILE A 219 -11.63 18.54 7.50
N ARG A 220 -12.77 19.00 6.98
CA ARG A 220 -12.98 20.42 6.62
C ARG A 220 -12.76 21.34 7.82
N GLN A 221 -13.34 20.98 8.97
CA GLN A 221 -13.18 21.72 10.21
C GLN A 221 -11.73 21.67 10.73
N ALA A 222 -11.06 20.51 10.63
CA ALA A 222 -9.68 20.35 11.02
C ALA A 222 -8.75 21.23 10.17
N VAL A 223 -8.92 21.25 8.84
CA VAL A 223 -8.15 22.10 7.94
C VAL A 223 -8.34 23.57 8.27
N LYS A 224 -9.59 24.02 8.43
CA LYS A 224 -9.89 25.41 8.82
C LYS A 224 -9.24 25.79 10.15
N LYS A 225 -9.18 24.87 11.12
CA LYS A 225 -8.60 25.10 12.44
C LYS A 225 -7.07 25.08 12.47
N ALA A 226 -6.44 24.26 11.66
CA ALA A 226 -4.99 24.04 11.66
C ALA A 226 -4.27 24.86 10.59
N LEU A 227 -4.87 25.05 9.42
CA LEU A 227 -4.27 25.65 8.23
C LEU A 227 -5.17 26.77 7.71
N ASP A 228 -5.40 27.78 8.56
CA ASP A 228 -6.29 28.91 8.23
C ASP A 228 -5.81 29.64 6.97
N GLY A 229 -6.76 29.94 6.07
CA GLY A 229 -6.46 30.59 4.79
C GLY A 229 -5.90 29.68 3.69
N VAL A 230 -5.56 28.41 3.98
CA VAL A 230 -5.11 27.46 2.94
C VAL A 230 -6.30 26.92 2.16
N PRO A 231 -6.30 27.00 0.80
CA PRO A 231 -7.37 26.47 -0.04
C PRO A 231 -7.56 24.96 0.20
N HIS A 232 -8.82 24.56 0.41
CA HIS A 232 -9.18 23.16 0.58
C HIS A 232 -10.09 22.70 -0.55
N GLN A 233 -9.59 21.79 -1.38
CA GLN A 233 -10.32 21.20 -2.50
C GLN A 233 -10.83 19.80 -2.16
N ARG A 234 -12.08 19.53 -2.54
CA ARG A 234 -12.64 18.19 -2.49
C ARG A 234 -12.01 17.30 -3.57
N CYS A 235 -11.65 16.07 -3.21
CA CYS A 235 -11.07 15.11 -4.12
C CYS A 235 -12.06 14.74 -5.25
N GLN A 236 -11.65 14.95 -6.48
CA GLN A 236 -12.49 14.67 -7.66
C GLN A 236 -12.82 13.17 -7.77
N PHE A 237 -11.91 12.30 -7.36
CA PHE A 237 -12.15 10.84 -7.38
C PHE A 237 -13.31 10.47 -6.45
N HIS A 238 -13.30 10.94 -5.19
CA HIS A 238 -14.38 10.70 -4.23
C HIS A 238 -15.70 11.30 -4.70
N SER A 239 -15.69 12.54 -5.20
CA SER A 239 -16.89 13.19 -5.74
C SER A 239 -17.49 12.43 -6.92
N ARG A 240 -16.66 11.92 -7.84
CA ARG A 240 -17.14 11.09 -8.97
C ARG A 240 -17.67 9.74 -8.49
N ARG A 241 -17.02 9.11 -7.53
CA ARG A 241 -17.47 7.84 -6.94
C ARG A 241 -18.82 8.01 -6.25
N GLU A 242 -19.01 9.05 -5.48
CA GLU A 242 -20.28 9.38 -4.83
C GLU A 242 -21.39 9.65 -5.85
N ALA A 243 -21.11 10.42 -6.90
CA ALA A 243 -22.05 10.67 -7.98
C ALA A 243 -22.44 9.40 -8.76
N ALA A 244 -21.53 8.43 -8.87
CA ALA A 244 -21.78 7.16 -9.52
C ALA A 244 -22.52 6.14 -8.63
N GLN A 245 -22.46 6.30 -7.30
CA GLN A 245 -23.00 5.33 -6.34
C GLN A 245 -24.49 4.99 -6.56
N PRO A 246 -25.41 5.95 -6.81
CA PRO A 246 -26.81 5.63 -7.05
C PRO A 246 -27.01 4.71 -8.27
N VAL A 247 -26.19 4.88 -9.33
CA VAL A 247 -26.25 4.04 -10.51
C VAL A 247 -25.70 2.64 -10.22
N ASP A 248 -24.60 2.56 -9.44
CA ASP A 248 -24.02 1.27 -8.97
C ASP A 248 -25.02 0.49 -8.13
N GLU A 249 -25.71 1.16 -7.20
CA GLU A 249 -26.71 0.53 -6.35
C GLU A 249 -27.93 0.07 -7.15
N ALA A 250 -28.42 0.89 -8.08
CA ALA A 250 -29.53 0.53 -8.96
C ALA A 250 -29.18 -0.67 -9.86
N ASP A 251 -27.98 -0.70 -10.44
CA ASP A 251 -27.50 -1.83 -11.26
C ASP A 251 -27.39 -3.12 -10.44
N ARG A 252 -26.82 -3.04 -9.25
CA ARG A 252 -26.71 -4.16 -8.31
C ARG A 252 -28.10 -4.68 -7.91
N HIS A 253 -29.02 -3.77 -7.57
CA HIS A 253 -30.40 -4.13 -7.23
C HIS A 253 -31.10 -4.79 -8.40
N ALA A 254 -30.97 -4.25 -9.63
CA ALA A 254 -31.51 -4.83 -10.85
C ALA A 254 -31.00 -6.25 -11.08
N LYS A 255 -29.68 -6.51 -10.93
CA LYS A 255 -29.08 -7.85 -11.02
C LYS A 255 -29.65 -8.81 -9.98
N VAL A 256 -29.84 -8.37 -8.73
CA VAL A 256 -30.44 -9.19 -7.66
C VAL A 256 -31.89 -9.53 -7.96
N GLN A 257 -32.69 -8.56 -8.41
CA GLN A 257 -34.10 -8.79 -8.78
C GLN A 257 -34.24 -9.73 -9.97
N LEU A 258 -33.41 -9.54 -11.01
CA LEU A 258 -33.34 -10.48 -12.13
C LEU A 258 -33.03 -11.90 -11.66
N LYS A 259 -32.01 -12.07 -10.81
CA LYS A 259 -31.64 -13.39 -10.27
C LYS A 259 -32.79 -14.05 -9.52
N LYS A 260 -33.64 -13.29 -8.83
CA LYS A 260 -34.83 -13.81 -8.15
C LYS A 260 -35.95 -14.20 -9.13
N LYS A 261 -36.22 -13.36 -10.16
CA LYS A 261 -37.30 -13.55 -11.13
C LYS A 261 -37.02 -14.67 -12.14
N VAL A 262 -35.73 -14.84 -12.52
CA VAL A 262 -35.32 -15.86 -13.52
C VAL A 262 -34.75 -17.12 -12.89
N ARG A 263 -35.15 -17.42 -11.68
CA ARG A 263 -34.81 -18.63 -10.93
C ARG A 263 -35.52 -19.84 -11.51
N GLY A 264 -35.25 -20.21 -12.74
CA GLY A 264 -35.95 -21.24 -13.49
C GLY A 264 -35.57 -21.26 -14.97
N ILE A 265 -34.61 -20.44 -15.38
CA ILE A 265 -34.09 -20.51 -16.77
C ILE A 265 -33.54 -21.90 -17.08
N ARG A 266 -32.90 -22.57 -16.16
CA ARG A 266 -32.33 -23.90 -16.36
C ARG A 266 -33.36 -24.99 -16.71
N PRO A 267 -34.58 -25.05 -16.09
CA PRO A 267 -35.66 -25.91 -16.61
C PRO A 267 -36.11 -25.59 -18.02
N LEU A 268 -36.20 -24.29 -18.38
CA LEU A 268 -36.56 -23.88 -19.73
C LEU A 268 -35.50 -24.30 -20.76
N GLU A 269 -34.24 -24.13 -20.45
CA GLU A 269 -33.13 -24.58 -21.28
C GLU A 269 -33.10 -26.10 -21.44
N ARG A 270 -33.38 -26.87 -20.37
CA ARG A 270 -33.48 -28.34 -20.44
C ARG A 270 -34.63 -28.80 -21.35
N ASN A 271 -35.77 -28.10 -21.32
CA ASN A 271 -36.92 -28.45 -22.16
C ASN A 271 -36.67 -28.25 -23.66
N VAL A 272 -35.66 -27.45 -24.01
CA VAL A 272 -35.24 -27.22 -25.40
C VAL A 272 -33.88 -27.85 -25.72
N GLU A 273 -33.34 -28.62 -24.79
CA GLU A 273 -32.09 -29.36 -24.97
C GLU A 273 -32.32 -30.48 -25.96
N GLY A 274 -31.59 -30.46 -27.09
CA GLY A 274 -31.76 -31.41 -28.20
C GLY A 274 -32.81 -31.04 -29.24
N ARG A 275 -33.51 -29.89 -29.15
CA ARG A 275 -34.36 -29.32 -30.18
C ARG A 275 -33.57 -28.39 -31.09
N ASP A 276 -33.77 -28.51 -32.42
CA ASP A 276 -33.10 -27.70 -33.44
C ASP A 276 -34.07 -26.76 -34.21
N ASP A 277 -35.25 -26.51 -33.63
CA ASP A 277 -36.20 -25.57 -34.20
C ASP A 277 -35.88 -24.10 -33.81
N ALA A 278 -36.47 -23.15 -34.55
CA ALA A 278 -36.24 -21.72 -34.36
C ALA A 278 -36.61 -21.26 -32.95
N GLU A 279 -37.70 -21.79 -32.35
CA GLU A 279 -38.17 -21.45 -31.02
C GLU A 279 -37.13 -21.87 -29.95
N ALA A 280 -36.53 -23.07 -30.08
CA ALA A 280 -35.48 -23.54 -29.20
C ALA A 280 -34.20 -22.67 -29.32
N GLY A 281 -33.90 -22.21 -30.54
CA GLY A 281 -32.81 -21.25 -30.79
C GLY A 281 -33.02 -19.92 -30.05
N ASP A 282 -34.23 -19.38 -30.12
CA ASP A 282 -34.59 -18.14 -29.43
C ASP A 282 -34.52 -18.28 -27.90
N ILE A 283 -35.06 -19.37 -27.35
CA ILE A 283 -35.02 -19.64 -25.89
C ILE A 283 -33.57 -19.76 -25.41
N ARG A 284 -32.71 -20.47 -26.12
CA ARG A 284 -31.27 -20.57 -25.81
C ARG A 284 -30.59 -19.19 -25.88
N GLY A 285 -30.90 -18.37 -26.90
CA GLY A 285 -30.40 -17.01 -27.04
C GLY A 285 -30.76 -16.10 -25.86
N TYR A 286 -32.02 -16.14 -25.44
CA TYR A 286 -32.47 -15.40 -24.24
C TYR A 286 -31.80 -15.89 -22.96
N GLY A 287 -31.67 -17.20 -22.75
CA GLY A 287 -30.97 -17.79 -21.62
C GLY A 287 -29.52 -17.34 -21.57
N ALA A 288 -28.82 -17.36 -22.69
CA ALA A 288 -27.44 -16.89 -22.79
C ALA A 288 -27.31 -15.40 -22.50
N ALA A 289 -28.23 -14.56 -23.00
CA ALA A 289 -28.24 -13.12 -22.74
C ALA A 289 -28.42 -12.79 -21.26
N VAL A 290 -29.34 -13.49 -20.57
CA VAL A 290 -29.59 -13.32 -19.14
C VAL A 290 -28.36 -13.77 -18.32
N ARG A 291 -27.72 -14.88 -18.67
CA ARG A 291 -26.48 -15.33 -17.97
C ARG A 291 -25.32 -14.37 -18.18
N SER A 292 -25.15 -13.88 -19.41
CA SER A 292 -24.13 -12.89 -19.74
C SER A 292 -24.25 -11.63 -18.87
N ALA A 293 -25.47 -11.14 -18.62
CA ALA A 293 -25.66 -9.97 -17.78
C ALA A 293 -25.33 -10.20 -16.28
N TRP A 294 -25.41 -11.44 -15.79
CA TRP A 294 -25.00 -11.76 -14.41
C TRP A 294 -23.49 -11.86 -14.25
N THR A 295 -22.80 -12.26 -15.29
CA THR A 295 -21.34 -12.39 -15.31
C THR A 295 -20.66 -11.14 -15.86
N ASP A 296 -21.42 -10.18 -16.41
CA ASP A 296 -20.88 -8.92 -16.92
C ASP A 296 -20.45 -8.02 -15.75
N ASP A 297 -19.15 -7.85 -15.59
CA ASP A 297 -18.49 -6.97 -14.64
C ASP A 297 -18.44 -5.51 -15.11
N GLY A 298 -19.39 -5.12 -15.98
CA GLY A 298 -19.53 -3.73 -16.42
C GLY A 298 -19.47 -2.76 -15.25
N ARG A 299 -18.71 -1.69 -15.39
CA ARG A 299 -18.51 -0.69 -14.33
C ARG A 299 -19.44 0.49 -14.54
N PRO A 300 -20.50 0.65 -13.73
CA PRO A 300 -21.28 1.88 -13.71
C PRO A 300 -20.39 3.12 -13.42
N PRO A 301 -20.84 4.32 -13.84
CA PRO A 301 -22.09 4.64 -14.52
C PRO A 301 -22.04 4.36 -16.03
N LEU A 302 -20.87 4.13 -16.60
CA LEU A 302 -20.72 4.03 -18.06
C LEU A 302 -21.28 2.72 -18.65
N LYS A 303 -21.25 1.64 -17.88
CA LYS A 303 -21.71 0.31 -18.30
C LYS A 303 -22.49 -0.36 -17.17
N ALA A 304 -23.78 -0.07 -17.11
CA ALA A 304 -24.74 -0.63 -16.15
C ALA A 304 -25.50 -1.79 -16.80
N SER A 305 -24.87 -2.97 -16.86
CA SER A 305 -25.37 -4.15 -17.57
C SER A 305 -26.67 -4.71 -16.98
N GLY A 306 -26.87 -4.64 -15.67
CA GLY A 306 -28.10 -5.07 -15.01
C GLY A 306 -29.30 -4.22 -15.38
N LEU A 307 -29.16 -2.89 -15.31
CA LEU A 307 -30.20 -1.94 -15.73
C LEU A 307 -30.54 -2.09 -17.21
N THR A 308 -29.54 -2.20 -18.06
CA THR A 308 -29.74 -2.38 -19.53
C THR A 308 -30.55 -3.63 -19.82
N LEU A 309 -30.26 -4.75 -19.15
CA LEU A 309 -30.97 -5.99 -19.35
C LEU A 309 -32.42 -5.92 -18.81
N VAL A 310 -32.64 -5.36 -17.63
CA VAL A 310 -33.99 -5.14 -17.08
C VAL A 310 -34.84 -4.38 -18.08
N ASN A 311 -34.35 -3.22 -18.56
CA ASN A 311 -35.10 -2.41 -19.53
C ASN A 311 -35.42 -3.16 -20.81
N ARG A 312 -34.51 -3.97 -21.35
CA ARG A 312 -34.77 -4.80 -22.55
C ARG A 312 -35.84 -5.87 -22.30
N LEU A 313 -35.78 -6.56 -21.17
CA LEU A 313 -36.75 -7.58 -20.81
C LEU A 313 -38.14 -6.98 -20.58
N GLU A 314 -38.24 -5.81 -19.97
CA GLU A 314 -39.50 -5.08 -19.78
C GLU A 314 -40.08 -4.63 -21.11
N GLN A 315 -39.28 -4.17 -22.06
CA GLN A 315 -39.71 -3.83 -23.41
C GLN A 315 -40.26 -5.07 -24.17
N VAL A 316 -39.60 -6.23 -24.04
CA VAL A 316 -40.04 -7.49 -24.60
C VAL A 316 -41.38 -7.92 -23.97
N ALA A 317 -41.50 -7.92 -22.66
CA ALA A 317 -42.72 -8.23 -21.92
C ALA A 317 -43.90 -7.35 -22.39
N ALA A 318 -43.72 -6.03 -22.40
CA ALA A 318 -44.72 -5.09 -22.86
C ALA A 318 -45.10 -5.30 -24.34
N SER A 319 -44.19 -5.75 -25.18
CA SER A 319 -44.49 -6.13 -26.59
C SER A 319 -45.36 -7.38 -26.67
N LEU A 320 -45.04 -8.42 -25.86
CA LEU A 320 -45.82 -9.63 -25.78
C LEU A 320 -47.24 -9.38 -25.27
N ASP A 321 -47.40 -8.55 -24.24
CA ASP A 321 -48.71 -8.17 -23.71
C ASP A 321 -49.57 -7.45 -24.76
N ARG A 322 -48.99 -6.54 -25.54
CA ARG A 322 -49.68 -5.89 -26.66
C ARG A 322 -50.15 -6.88 -27.74
N VAL A 323 -49.35 -7.88 -28.05
CA VAL A 323 -49.69 -8.93 -29.01
C VAL A 323 -50.81 -9.81 -28.45
N ALA A 324 -50.75 -10.21 -27.19
CA ALA A 324 -51.77 -10.99 -26.51
C ALA A 324 -53.12 -10.26 -26.50
N ALA A 325 -53.13 -8.96 -26.16
CA ALA A 325 -54.34 -8.13 -26.19
C ALA A 325 -54.96 -8.03 -27.57
N LYS A 326 -54.14 -7.90 -28.64
CA LYS A 326 -54.65 -7.88 -30.03
C LYS A 326 -55.25 -9.22 -30.45
N ARG A 327 -54.70 -10.36 -30.01
CA ARG A 327 -55.26 -11.71 -30.29
C ARG A 327 -56.58 -11.97 -29.55
N GLY A 328 -56.73 -11.40 -28.34
CA GLY A 328 -57.98 -11.50 -27.57
C GLY A 328 -59.15 -10.78 -28.25
N CYS A 329 -58.92 -9.72 -29.02
CA CYS A 329 -59.95 -8.97 -29.74
C CYS A 329 -60.45 -9.66 -31.06
N ARG A 330 -59.85 -10.76 -31.47
CA ARG A 330 -60.25 -11.54 -32.68
C ARG A 330 -61.12 -12.74 -32.38
N ARG A 331 -61.68 -12.85 -31.18
CA ARG A 331 -62.62 -13.91 -30.77
C ARG A 331 -63.97 -13.34 -30.35
N SER A 332 -64.48 -12.35 -31.08
CA SER A 332 -65.86 -11.94 -31.05
C SER A 332 -66.43 -11.86 -32.47
#